data_8ab2494947ba12db1694f7515137d791
#
_entry.id   8ab2494947ba12db1694f7515137d791
#
_cell.length_a   1.000
_cell.length_b   1.000
_cell.length_c   1.000
_cell.angle_alpha   90.00
_cell.angle_beta   90.00
_cell.angle_gamma   90.00
#
_symmetry.space_group_name_H-M   'P 1'
#
loop_
_entity.id
_entity.type
_entity.pdbx_description
1 polymer ?
#
loop_
_entity_poly.entity_id
_entity_poly.type
_entity_poly.pdbx_seq_one_letter_code
_entity_poly.pdbx_strand_id
1 'polypeptide(L)' 'MAIIVDIDVMLAQRRMSVADFADAIGITPANVAVLKNGRAKAVRFTTLDAVCRVLDCQPGDVLRWVPDDAQVAE' A
#
# COMPACT_ATOMS: atom_id res chain seq x y z
N MET A 1 -10.51 -14.39 3.96
CA MET A 1 -10.09 -13.15 4.67
C MET A 1 -9.00 -12.48 3.88
N ALA A 2 -9.16 -11.21 3.60
CA ALA A 2 -8.14 -10.51 2.86
C ALA A 2 -8.02 -9.07 3.27
N ILE A 3 -6.77 -8.63 3.34
CA ILE A 3 -6.44 -7.23 3.44
C ILE A 3 -6.01 -6.77 2.05
N ILE A 4 -6.68 -5.78 1.54
CA ILE A 4 -6.39 -5.20 0.24
C ILE A 4 -5.49 -3.98 0.44
N VAL A 5 -4.47 -3.89 -0.38
CA VAL A 5 -3.52 -2.76 -0.32
C VAL A 5 -3.79 -1.88 -1.53
N ASP A 6 -4.23 -0.64 -1.28
CA ASP A 6 -4.62 0.31 -2.32
C ASP A 6 -3.53 1.33 -2.62
N ILE A 7 -2.27 0.98 -2.47
CA ILE A 7 -1.15 1.89 -2.73
C ILE A 7 -1.15 2.35 -4.18
N ASP A 8 -1.39 1.44 -5.14
CA ASP A 8 -1.42 1.81 -6.56
C ASP A 8 -2.43 2.91 -6.86
N VAL A 9 -3.62 2.81 -6.26
CA VAL A 9 -4.66 3.82 -6.45
C VAL A 9 -4.18 5.18 -5.94
N MET A 10 -3.57 5.18 -4.75
CA MET A 10 -3.07 6.41 -4.13
C MET A 10 -1.95 7.04 -4.93
N LEU A 11 -1.03 6.21 -5.45
CA LEU A 11 0.07 6.70 -6.29
C LEU A 11 -0.47 7.31 -7.58
N ALA A 12 -1.45 6.65 -8.21
CA ALA A 12 -2.06 7.15 -9.43
C ALA A 12 -2.73 8.50 -9.22
N GLN A 13 -3.46 8.63 -8.10
CA GLN A 13 -4.13 9.89 -7.76
C GLN A 13 -3.15 11.04 -7.57
N ARG A 14 -1.96 10.73 -7.06
CA ARG A 14 -0.92 11.73 -6.76
C ARG A 14 0.12 11.86 -7.86
N ARG A 15 -0.01 11.07 -8.93
CA ARG A 15 0.93 11.05 -10.06
C ARG A 15 2.37 10.82 -9.59
N MET A 16 2.52 9.92 -8.64
CA MET A 16 3.80 9.57 -8.06
C MET A 16 4.25 8.21 -8.57
N SER A 17 5.51 8.10 -8.99
CA SER A 17 6.06 6.82 -9.44
C SER A 17 6.39 5.93 -8.24
N VAL A 18 6.48 4.62 -8.51
CA VAL A 18 6.90 3.66 -7.48
C VAL A 18 8.31 3.99 -7.00
N ALA A 19 9.21 4.40 -7.90
CA ALA A 19 10.58 4.73 -7.52
C ALA A 19 10.62 5.94 -6.58
N ASP A 20 9.87 6.99 -6.90
CA ASP A 20 9.81 8.19 -6.07
C ASP A 20 9.20 7.88 -4.71
N PHE A 21 8.15 7.07 -4.69
CA PHE A 21 7.49 6.67 -3.46
C PHE A 21 8.44 5.85 -2.57
N ALA A 22 9.12 4.87 -3.17
CA ALA A 22 10.07 4.03 -2.44
C ALA A 22 11.18 4.87 -1.82
N ASP A 23 11.72 5.81 -2.58
CA ASP A 23 12.75 6.72 -2.08
C ASP A 23 12.23 7.57 -0.93
N ALA A 24 11.03 8.09 -1.06
CA ALA A 24 10.43 8.96 -0.03
C ALA A 24 10.18 8.25 1.29
N ILE A 25 9.80 6.96 1.25
CA ILE A 25 9.54 6.21 2.48
C ILE A 25 10.74 5.38 2.94
N GLY A 26 11.83 5.39 2.19
CA GLY A 26 13.08 4.77 2.60
C GLY A 26 13.15 3.26 2.44
N ILE A 27 12.44 2.71 1.46
CA ILE A 27 12.53 1.28 1.12
C ILE A 27 12.84 1.12 -0.36
N THR A 28 13.12 -0.11 -0.79
CA THR A 28 13.43 -0.38 -2.19
C THR A 28 12.15 -0.46 -3.03
N PRO A 29 12.24 -0.17 -4.33
CA PRO A 29 11.09 -0.39 -5.22
C PRO A 29 10.58 -1.84 -5.20
N ALA A 30 11.48 -2.81 -5.02
CA ALA A 30 11.07 -4.21 -4.90
C ALA A 30 10.18 -4.43 -3.70
N ASN A 31 10.50 -3.80 -2.56
CA ASN A 31 9.69 -3.91 -1.35
C ASN A 31 8.34 -3.20 -1.52
N VAL A 32 8.30 -2.09 -2.25
CA VAL A 32 7.03 -1.44 -2.58
C VAL A 32 6.17 -2.39 -3.42
N ALA A 33 6.77 -3.08 -4.39
CA ALA A 33 6.03 -4.03 -5.22
C ALA A 33 5.44 -5.16 -4.38
N VAL A 34 6.17 -5.66 -3.39
CA VAL A 34 5.67 -6.69 -2.48
C VAL A 34 4.45 -6.18 -1.73
N LEU A 35 4.50 -4.94 -1.23
CA LEU A 35 3.37 -4.34 -0.51
C LEU A 35 2.16 -4.16 -1.43
N LYS A 36 2.36 -3.51 -2.57
CA LYS A 36 1.24 -3.14 -3.43
C LYS A 36 0.57 -4.35 -4.10
N ASN A 37 1.30 -5.45 -4.26
CA ASN A 37 0.76 -6.67 -4.86
C ASN A 37 0.11 -7.60 -3.82
N GLY A 38 0.04 -7.17 -2.56
CA GLY A 38 -0.57 -7.95 -1.51
C GLY A 38 0.22 -9.17 -1.09
N ARG A 39 1.51 -9.21 -1.40
CA ARG A 39 2.38 -10.34 -1.04
C ARG A 39 2.99 -10.20 0.34
N ALA A 40 2.95 -9.00 0.91
CA ALA A 40 3.50 -8.78 2.23
C ALA A 40 2.64 -9.48 3.27
N LYS A 41 3.26 -10.21 4.18
CA LYS A 41 2.56 -10.87 5.28
C LYS A 41 2.43 -9.96 6.48
N ALA A 42 3.20 -8.88 6.50
CA ALA A 42 3.19 -7.91 7.59
C ALA A 42 3.70 -6.58 7.07
N VAL A 43 3.31 -5.51 7.74
CA VAL A 43 3.85 -4.18 7.52
C VAL A 43 4.15 -3.57 8.87
N ARG A 44 5.33 -2.96 9.00
CA ARG A 44 5.69 -2.31 10.24
C ARG A 44 4.93 -0.99 10.38
N PHE A 45 4.57 -0.65 11.60
CA PHE A 45 3.90 0.62 11.84
C PHE A 45 4.77 1.81 11.42
N THR A 46 6.09 1.70 11.54
CA THR A 46 6.99 2.75 11.07
C THR A 46 6.89 2.95 9.56
N THR A 47 6.76 1.86 8.81
CA THR A 47 6.57 1.92 7.36
C THR A 47 5.20 2.50 7.03
N LEU A 48 4.17 2.04 7.73
CA LEU A 48 2.81 2.55 7.53
C LEU A 48 2.72 4.04 7.84
N ASP A 49 3.38 4.48 8.90
CA ASP A 49 3.48 5.89 9.25
C ASP A 49 4.09 6.70 8.10
N ALA A 50 5.21 6.21 7.53
CA ALA A 50 5.87 6.87 6.42
C ALA A 50 4.96 6.92 5.18
N VAL A 51 4.24 5.85 4.89
CA VAL A 51 3.29 5.80 3.78
C VAL A 51 2.23 6.87 3.95
N CYS A 52 1.63 6.95 5.13
CA CYS A 52 0.59 7.93 5.41
C CYS A 52 1.13 9.37 5.33
N ARG A 53 2.34 9.59 5.81
CA ARG A 53 2.96 10.91 5.77
C ARG A 53 3.23 11.35 4.34
N VAL A 54 3.80 10.47 3.53
CA VAL A 54 4.17 10.80 2.15
C VAL A 54 2.93 10.98 1.27
N LEU A 55 1.92 10.14 1.46
CA LEU A 55 0.70 10.20 0.68
C LEU A 55 -0.35 11.13 1.28
N ASP A 56 -0.07 11.68 2.47
CA ASP A 56 -0.99 12.57 3.19
C ASP A 56 -2.37 11.92 3.31
N CYS A 57 -2.40 10.77 3.93
CA CYS A 57 -3.62 9.97 4.06
C CYS A 57 -3.65 9.21 5.37
N GLN A 58 -4.74 8.51 5.61
CA GLN A 58 -4.91 7.67 6.78
C GLN A 58 -4.65 6.21 6.42
N PRO A 59 -4.30 5.36 7.40
CA PRO A 59 -4.11 3.92 7.12
C PRO A 59 -5.28 3.28 6.39
N GLY A 60 -6.51 3.68 6.71
CA GLY A 60 -7.70 3.15 6.06
C GLY A 60 -7.83 3.53 4.58
N ASP A 61 -7.02 4.49 4.12
CA ASP A 61 -6.99 4.85 2.70
C ASP A 61 -6.12 3.91 1.88
N VAL A 62 -5.17 3.23 2.52
CA VAL A 62 -4.24 2.33 1.82
C VAL A 62 -4.45 0.87 2.17
N LEU A 63 -5.11 0.57 3.30
CA LEU A 63 -5.40 -0.79 3.73
C LEU A 63 -6.88 -0.91 4.00
N ARG A 64 -7.50 -1.97 3.49
CA ARG A 64 -8.89 -2.26 3.81
C ARG A 64 -9.11 -3.76 3.88
N TRP A 65 -10.09 -4.15 4.65
CA TRP A 65 -10.45 -5.55 4.78
C TRP A 65 -11.66 -5.84 3.92
N VAL A 66 -11.62 -6.98 3.21
CA VAL A 66 -12.77 -7.49 2.48
C VAL A 66 -13.01 -8.94 2.88
N PRO A 67 -14.26 -9.39 2.90
CA PRO A 67 -14.55 -10.79 3.15
C PRO A 67 -14.13 -11.65 1.95
N ASP A 68 -13.88 -12.94 2.20
CA ASP A 68 -13.47 -13.87 1.16
C ASP A 68 -14.48 -13.93 0.01
N ASP A 69 -15.76 -13.82 0.32
CA ASP A 69 -16.81 -13.86 -0.69
C ASP A 69 -16.66 -12.77 -1.74
N ALA A 70 -16.25 -11.57 -1.31
CA ALA A 70 -16.05 -10.46 -2.23
C ALA A 70 -14.90 -10.73 -3.19
N GLN A 71 -13.91 -11.50 -2.76
CA GLN A 71 -12.78 -11.86 -3.61
C GLN A 71 -13.15 -12.96 -4.60
N VAL A 72 -13.94 -13.92 -4.14
CA VAL A 72 -14.36 -15.05 -4.97
C VAL A 72 -15.21 -14.56 -6.15
N ALA A 73 -15.92 -13.47 -5.96
CA ALA A 73 -16.77 -12.92 -7.01
C ALA A 73 -15.98 -12.39 -8.20
N GLU A 74 -14.70 -12.23 -8.06
CA GLU A 74 -13.85 -11.83 -9.17
C GLU A 74 -13.66 -12.99 -10.15
#